data_86141e5da06ea83ddd40c8e4e5e973c0
#
_entry.id   86141e5da06ea83ddd40c8e4e5e973c0
#
_cell.length_a   1.000
_cell.length_b   1.000
_cell.length_c   1.000
_cell.angle_alpha   90.00
_cell.angle_beta   90.00
_cell.angle_gamma   90.00
#
_symmetry.space_group_name_H-M   'P 1'
#
loop_
_entity.id
_entity.type
_entity.pdbx_description
1 polymer ?
#
loop_
_entity_poly.entity_id
_entity_poly.type
_entity_poly.pdbx_seq_one_letter_code
_entity_poly.pdbx_strand_id
1 'polypeptide(L)'
;MDYVEDKYIRFLNTRLDKFKNVKSGLYNFRCPYCGDSQKHLNKARGYFFLKKSEYIFKCHNCGIGRSLGNFLKDHAPDLHDQFILEKYRSGATGKGRYTPNPEYKSAKPNFVSKVADLESIADLNIKHAAREYLEKRQIPQEKLSSLYYTERFKTWINSKK
;
A
#
# COMPACT_ATOMS: atom_id res chain seq x y z
N MET A 1 -7.18 -14.69 20.79
CA MET A 1 -5.90 -14.93 20.06
C MET A 1 -5.98 -16.33 19.52
N ASP A 2 -5.82 -16.53 18.23
CA ASP A 2 -5.80 -17.86 17.63
C ASP A 2 -4.41 -18.47 17.88
N TYR A 3 -4.36 -19.53 18.68
CA TYR A 3 -3.12 -20.24 19.02
C TYR A 3 -2.42 -20.79 17.78
N VAL A 4 -3.19 -21.26 16.80
CA VAL A 4 -2.64 -21.80 15.55
C VAL A 4 -1.86 -20.73 14.79
N GLU A 5 -2.43 -19.54 14.64
CA GLU A 5 -1.76 -18.44 13.94
C GLU A 5 -0.46 -18.00 14.62
N ASP A 6 -0.48 -17.83 15.95
CA ASP A 6 0.72 -17.44 16.71
C ASP A 6 1.85 -18.48 16.59
N LYS A 7 1.51 -19.77 16.62
CA LYS A 7 2.45 -20.87 16.38
C LYS A 7 3.15 -20.75 15.02
N TYR A 8 2.39 -20.53 13.93
CA TYR A 8 2.97 -20.43 12.60
C TYR A 8 3.78 -19.15 12.37
N ILE A 9 3.41 -18.04 13.02
CA ILE A 9 4.24 -16.83 13.01
C ILE A 9 5.60 -17.10 13.68
N ARG A 10 5.61 -17.84 14.78
CA ARG A 10 6.87 -18.22 15.46
C ARG A 10 7.76 -19.12 14.59
N PHE A 11 7.18 -20.00 13.78
CA PHE A 11 7.96 -20.79 12.81
C PHE A 11 8.63 -19.94 11.73
N LEU A 12 8.10 -18.77 11.44
CA LEU A 12 8.73 -17.82 10.52
C LEU A 12 9.96 -17.10 11.09
N ASN A 13 10.24 -17.21 12.39
CA ASN A 13 11.39 -16.56 13.04
C ASN A 13 12.72 -16.90 12.36
N THR A 14 12.90 -18.17 11.95
CA THR A 14 14.13 -18.62 11.28
C THR A 14 14.19 -18.32 9.79
N ARG A 15 13.07 -17.89 9.21
CA ARG A 15 12.94 -17.67 7.76
C ARG A 15 12.86 -16.20 7.37
N LEU A 16 12.50 -15.33 8.34
CA LEU A 16 12.36 -13.90 8.10
C LEU A 16 13.53 -13.12 8.69
N ASP A 17 14.13 -12.28 7.87
CA ASP A 17 15.25 -11.45 8.28
C ASP A 17 14.81 -10.43 9.35
N LYS A 18 15.62 -10.32 10.41
CA LYS A 18 15.42 -9.40 11.56
C LYS A 18 14.06 -9.56 12.26
N PHE A 19 13.58 -10.78 12.33
CA PHE A 19 12.35 -11.08 13.05
C PHE A 19 12.48 -10.77 14.54
N LYS A 20 11.54 -10.01 15.08
CA LYS A 20 11.48 -9.62 16.49
C LYS A 20 10.05 -9.67 16.99
N ASN A 21 9.87 -10.23 18.17
CA ASN A 21 8.62 -10.05 18.93
C ASN A 21 8.71 -8.70 19.66
N VAL A 22 7.89 -7.73 19.26
CA VAL A 22 7.87 -6.39 19.87
C VAL A 22 7.01 -6.37 21.13
N LYS A 23 5.85 -7.02 21.06
CA LYS A 23 4.91 -7.24 22.18
C LYS A 23 3.95 -8.36 21.81
N SER A 24 3.16 -8.81 22.78
CA SER A 24 2.12 -9.81 22.51
C SER A 24 1.25 -9.41 21.34
N GLY A 25 1.17 -10.27 20.31
CA GLY A 25 0.38 -10.02 19.10
C GLY A 25 0.99 -9.04 18.10
N LEU A 26 2.27 -8.63 18.29
CA LEU A 26 2.97 -7.73 17.36
C LEU A 26 4.39 -8.21 17.10
N TYR A 27 4.67 -8.54 15.86
CA TYR A 27 5.97 -8.96 15.36
C TYR A 27 6.47 -8.00 14.30
N ASN A 28 7.77 -7.71 14.29
CA ASN A 28 8.43 -6.86 13.33
C ASN A 28 9.53 -7.63 12.62
N PHE A 29 9.68 -7.43 11.32
CA PHE A 29 10.71 -8.08 10.51
C PHE A 29 10.94 -7.31 9.21
N ARG A 30 11.98 -7.67 8.50
CA ARG A 30 12.29 -7.12 7.18
C ARG A 30 11.31 -7.66 6.15
N CYS A 31 10.66 -6.78 5.38
CA CYS A 31 9.64 -7.17 4.42
C CYS A 31 10.22 -8.06 3.32
N PRO A 32 9.75 -9.30 3.12
CA PRO A 32 10.28 -10.17 2.07
C PRO A 32 9.80 -9.78 0.66
N TYR A 33 8.71 -9.01 0.54
CA TYR A 33 8.20 -8.56 -0.75
C TYR A 33 9.03 -7.44 -1.38
N CYS A 34 9.48 -6.47 -0.60
CA CYS A 34 10.21 -5.31 -1.12
C CYS A 34 11.66 -5.23 -0.63
N GLY A 35 12.09 -6.14 0.24
CA GLY A 35 13.43 -6.12 0.83
C GLY A 35 13.72 -4.89 1.71
N ASP A 36 12.71 -4.09 2.03
CA ASP A 36 12.86 -2.82 2.77
C ASP A 36 13.86 -1.84 2.11
N SER A 37 14.65 -1.13 2.90
CA SER A 37 15.64 -0.19 2.37
C SER A 37 16.93 -0.91 1.99
N GLN A 38 17.36 -0.79 0.75
CA GLN A 38 18.66 -1.29 0.31
C GLN A 38 19.83 -0.48 0.89
N LYS A 39 19.63 0.83 1.14
CA LYS A 39 20.66 1.71 1.73
C LYS A 39 20.86 1.48 3.23
N HIS A 40 19.81 1.07 3.94
CA HIS A 40 19.82 0.89 5.38
C HIS A 40 19.37 -0.52 5.74
N LEU A 41 20.31 -1.44 5.77
CA LEU A 41 20.06 -2.85 6.06
C LEU A 41 19.44 -3.09 7.46
N ASN A 42 19.50 -2.09 8.34
CA ASN A 42 18.95 -2.20 9.71
C ASN A 42 17.44 -1.89 9.79
N LYS A 43 16.83 -1.38 8.72
CA LYS A 43 15.39 -1.08 8.73
C LYS A 43 14.57 -2.34 8.50
N ALA A 44 13.56 -2.54 9.35
CA ALA A 44 12.58 -3.59 9.28
C ALA A 44 11.19 -2.95 9.41
N ARG A 45 10.40 -2.93 8.34
CA ARG A 45 9.11 -2.24 8.24
C ARG A 45 7.95 -3.16 7.90
N GLY A 46 8.18 -4.45 7.89
CA GLY A 46 7.16 -5.49 7.87
C GLY A 46 6.67 -5.80 9.27
N TYR A 47 5.37 -5.93 9.45
CA TYR A 47 4.74 -6.23 10.73
C TYR A 47 3.66 -7.28 10.58
N PHE A 48 3.64 -8.25 11.52
CA PHE A 48 2.40 -8.96 11.84
C PHE A 48 1.76 -8.32 13.06
N PHE A 49 0.47 -8.07 12.97
CA PHE A 49 -0.32 -7.56 14.09
C PHE A 49 -1.69 -8.23 14.13
N LEU A 50 -2.22 -8.34 15.34
CA LEU A 50 -3.52 -8.94 15.57
C LEU A 50 -4.64 -7.94 15.24
N LYS A 51 -5.59 -8.34 14.38
CA LYS A 51 -6.80 -7.58 14.05
C LYS A 51 -8.01 -8.50 14.09
N LYS A 52 -8.97 -8.23 14.97
CA LYS A 52 -10.19 -9.05 15.14
C LYS A 52 -9.89 -10.55 15.29
N SER A 53 -8.90 -10.90 16.11
CA SER A 53 -8.45 -12.28 16.39
C SER A 53 -7.68 -12.98 15.27
N GLU A 54 -7.37 -12.31 14.16
CA GLU A 54 -6.55 -12.84 13.07
C GLU A 54 -5.29 -12.00 12.88
N TYR A 55 -4.19 -12.64 12.51
CA TYR A 55 -2.95 -11.93 12.20
C TYR A 55 -2.93 -11.42 10.77
N ILE A 56 -2.63 -10.14 10.64
CA ILE A 56 -2.47 -9.47 9.36
C ILE A 56 -1.02 -9.01 9.21
N PHE A 57 -0.44 -9.30 8.06
CA PHE A 57 0.83 -8.72 7.63
C PHE A 57 0.58 -7.36 6.98
N LYS A 58 1.43 -6.38 7.30
CA LYS A 58 1.52 -5.12 6.58
C LYS A 58 2.95 -4.61 6.55
N CYS A 59 3.37 -4.11 5.39
CA CYS A 59 4.64 -3.41 5.24
C CYS A 59 4.40 -1.90 5.12
N HIS A 60 5.10 -1.12 5.95
CA HIS A 60 5.03 0.35 5.89
C HIS A 60 5.93 0.97 4.82
N ASN A 61 6.75 0.17 4.14
CA ASN A 61 7.57 0.64 3.03
C ASN A 61 6.86 0.54 1.68
N CYS A 62 6.35 -0.65 1.33
CA CYS A 62 5.68 -0.89 0.04
C CYS A 62 4.15 -0.89 0.13
N GLY A 63 3.58 -0.75 1.34
CA GLY A 63 2.14 -0.70 1.55
C GLY A 63 1.39 -2.03 1.42
N ILE A 64 2.08 -3.13 1.03
CA ILE A 64 1.45 -4.43 0.86
C ILE A 64 0.85 -4.94 2.17
N GLY A 65 -0.36 -5.49 2.10
CA GLY A 65 -1.05 -6.15 3.19
C GLY A 65 -1.49 -7.55 2.78
N ARG A 66 -1.39 -8.53 3.71
CA ARG A 66 -1.76 -9.93 3.50
C ARG A 66 -2.32 -10.53 4.79
N SER A 67 -3.26 -11.48 4.66
CA SER A 67 -3.56 -12.40 5.77
C SER A 67 -2.37 -13.33 6.01
N LEU A 68 -2.28 -13.93 7.20
CA LEU A 68 -1.21 -14.89 7.49
C LEU A 68 -1.19 -16.04 6.50
N GLY A 69 -2.34 -16.60 6.15
CA GLY A 69 -2.43 -17.69 5.18
C GLY A 69 -1.85 -17.30 3.80
N ASN A 70 -2.21 -16.15 3.27
CA ASN A 70 -1.66 -15.68 2.00
C ASN A 70 -0.15 -15.37 2.09
N PHE A 71 0.31 -14.85 3.21
CA PHE A 71 1.73 -14.63 3.43
C PHE A 71 2.52 -15.94 3.47
N LEU A 72 2.00 -16.97 4.16
CA LEU A 72 2.62 -18.30 4.19
C LEU A 72 2.64 -18.92 2.79
N LYS A 73 1.55 -18.80 2.03
CA LYS A 73 1.50 -19.29 0.65
C LYS A 73 2.60 -18.67 -0.22
N ASP A 74 2.85 -17.36 -0.06
CA ASP A 74 3.83 -16.64 -0.87
C ASP A 74 5.28 -16.94 -0.48
N HIS A 75 5.58 -17.17 0.82
CA HIS A 75 6.95 -17.25 1.33
C HIS A 75 7.34 -18.54 2.05
N ALA A 76 6.36 -19.37 2.40
CA ALA A 76 6.59 -20.63 3.13
C ALA A 76 5.49 -21.65 2.76
N PRO A 77 5.43 -22.14 1.51
CA PRO A 77 4.36 -23.04 1.06
C PRO A 77 4.23 -24.31 1.89
N ASP A 78 5.35 -24.84 2.37
CA ASP A 78 5.41 -26.00 3.25
C ASP A 78 4.70 -25.77 4.60
N LEU A 79 4.83 -24.57 5.16
CA LEU A 79 4.10 -24.17 6.38
C LEU A 79 2.64 -23.83 6.07
N HIS A 80 2.34 -23.34 4.86
CA HIS A 80 0.99 -23.01 4.45
C HIS A 80 0.07 -24.24 4.48
N ASP A 81 0.51 -25.33 3.89
CA ASP A 81 -0.31 -26.55 3.81
C ASP A 81 -0.58 -27.13 5.21
N GLN A 82 0.44 -27.13 6.06
CA GLN A 82 0.28 -27.54 7.47
C GLN A 82 -0.67 -26.60 8.22
N PHE A 83 -0.54 -25.30 8.01
CA PHE A 83 -1.39 -24.28 8.61
C PHE A 83 -2.87 -24.46 8.25
N ILE A 84 -3.16 -24.68 6.97
CA ILE A 84 -4.54 -24.93 6.49
C ILE A 84 -5.12 -26.19 7.12
N LEU A 85 -4.32 -27.27 7.15
CA LEU A 85 -4.76 -28.53 7.75
C LEU A 85 -5.04 -28.39 9.26
N GLU A 86 -4.19 -27.67 9.98
CA GLU A 86 -4.36 -27.48 11.42
C GLU A 86 -5.55 -26.55 11.72
N LYS A 87 -5.74 -25.49 10.94
CA LYS A 87 -6.95 -24.66 11.01
C LYS A 87 -8.23 -25.44 10.73
N TYR A 88 -8.21 -26.35 9.77
CA TYR A 88 -9.34 -27.23 9.50
C TYR A 88 -9.65 -28.13 10.71
N ARG A 89 -8.62 -28.78 11.28
CA ARG A 89 -8.77 -29.67 12.45
C ARG A 89 -9.27 -28.91 13.69
N SER A 90 -8.89 -27.66 13.86
CA SER A 90 -9.35 -26.81 14.97
C SER A 90 -10.77 -26.25 14.78
N GLY A 91 -11.45 -26.59 13.66
CA GLY A 91 -12.78 -26.08 13.33
C GLY A 91 -12.83 -24.60 12.93
N ALA A 92 -11.67 -23.97 12.75
CA ALA A 92 -11.56 -22.55 12.39
C ALA A 92 -11.76 -22.32 10.87
N THR A 93 -11.72 -23.37 10.05
CA THR A 93 -12.00 -23.31 8.61
C THR A 93 -13.38 -23.84 8.30
N GLY A 94 -14.11 -23.21 7.43
CA GLY A 94 -15.40 -23.69 6.92
C GLY A 94 -16.49 -22.64 6.91
N LYS A 95 -16.36 -21.59 7.69
CA LYS A 95 -17.12 -20.37 7.47
C LYS A 95 -16.17 -19.36 6.82
N GLY A 96 -15.78 -19.63 5.59
CA GLY A 96 -15.19 -18.60 4.75
C GLY A 96 -16.13 -17.42 4.83
N ARG A 97 -15.75 -16.40 5.62
CA ARG A 97 -16.25 -15.09 5.34
C ARG A 97 -15.70 -14.73 3.95
N TYR A 98 -16.47 -15.11 2.93
CA TYR A 98 -16.42 -14.41 1.69
C TYR A 98 -16.82 -12.96 2.05
N THR A 99 -15.88 -12.21 2.56
CA THR A 99 -15.95 -10.79 2.39
C THR A 99 -15.69 -10.63 0.90
N PRO A 100 -16.70 -10.28 0.10
CA PRO A 100 -16.44 -9.86 -1.26
C PRO A 100 -15.29 -8.87 -1.11
N ASN A 101 -14.22 -9.12 -1.85
CA ASN A 101 -13.10 -8.19 -1.95
C ASN A 101 -13.76 -6.81 -2.02
N PRO A 102 -13.65 -5.95 -1.00
CA PRO A 102 -14.23 -4.64 -1.15
C PRO A 102 -13.62 -4.16 -2.44
N GLU A 103 -14.46 -4.05 -3.49
CA GLU A 103 -14.04 -3.28 -4.64
C GLU A 103 -13.50 -2.01 -4.03
N TYR A 104 -12.20 -1.89 -4.02
CA TYR A 104 -11.55 -0.65 -3.72
C TYR A 104 -12.00 0.25 -4.87
N LYS A 105 -13.20 0.78 -4.72
CA LYS A 105 -13.59 1.98 -5.41
C LYS A 105 -12.61 2.99 -4.85
N SER A 106 -11.41 3.01 -5.43
CA SER A 106 -10.59 4.19 -5.33
C SER A 106 -11.54 5.28 -5.78
N ALA A 107 -12.07 6.04 -4.81
CA ALA A 107 -12.75 7.25 -5.15
C ALA A 107 -11.79 7.95 -6.08
N LYS A 108 -12.10 7.95 -7.37
CA LYS A 108 -11.30 8.67 -8.36
C LYS A 108 -11.24 10.06 -7.75
N PRO A 109 -10.05 10.52 -7.33
CA PRO A 109 -9.98 11.82 -6.72
C PRO A 109 -10.63 12.78 -7.71
N ASN A 110 -11.69 13.43 -7.27
CA ASN A 110 -12.48 14.29 -8.14
C ASN A 110 -11.73 15.61 -8.30
N PHE A 111 -10.52 15.53 -8.90
CA PHE A 111 -9.66 16.70 -9.14
C PHE A 111 -10.30 17.69 -10.12
N VAL A 112 -11.22 17.21 -10.97
CA VAL A 112 -11.86 18.04 -11.99
C VAL A 112 -12.66 19.19 -11.37
N SER A 113 -13.34 18.96 -10.23
CA SER A 113 -14.12 20.01 -9.57
C SER A 113 -13.30 21.08 -8.86
N LYS A 114 -12.04 20.76 -8.50
CA LYS A 114 -11.16 21.70 -7.76
C LYS A 114 -10.35 22.63 -8.65
N VAL A 115 -10.19 22.29 -9.92
CA VAL A 115 -9.42 23.09 -10.89
C VAL A 115 -10.29 23.76 -11.95
N ALA A 116 -11.62 23.66 -11.82
CA ALA A 116 -12.58 24.23 -12.78
C ALA A 116 -12.49 25.76 -12.91
N ASP A 117 -11.88 26.44 -11.97
CA ASP A 117 -11.64 27.90 -11.95
C ASP A 117 -10.25 28.27 -12.45
N LEU A 118 -9.46 27.33 -12.94
CA LEU A 118 -8.15 27.59 -13.54
C LEU A 118 -8.22 27.47 -15.05
N GLU A 119 -7.47 28.31 -15.75
CA GLU A 119 -7.32 28.22 -17.18
C GLU A 119 -6.42 27.05 -17.58
N SER A 120 -6.84 26.30 -18.58
CA SER A 120 -6.00 25.24 -19.16
C SER A 120 -4.84 25.87 -19.92
N ILE A 121 -3.68 25.22 -19.92
CA ILE A 121 -2.51 25.70 -20.69
C ILE A 121 -2.80 25.74 -22.20
N ALA A 122 -3.72 24.90 -22.68
CA ALA A 122 -4.13 24.89 -24.08
C ALA A 122 -4.85 26.19 -24.49
N ASP A 123 -5.58 26.82 -23.55
CA ASP A 123 -6.37 28.03 -23.78
C ASP A 123 -5.54 29.31 -23.62
N LEU A 124 -4.36 29.21 -23.01
CA LEU A 124 -3.45 30.35 -22.87
C LEU A 124 -2.85 30.80 -24.21
N ASN A 125 -2.54 32.10 -24.30
CA ASN A 125 -1.88 32.64 -25.47
C ASN A 125 -0.57 31.88 -25.78
N ILE A 126 -0.27 31.70 -27.07
CA ILE A 126 0.93 30.98 -27.54
C ILE A 126 2.23 31.57 -26.99
N LYS A 127 2.26 32.91 -26.79
CA LYS A 127 3.40 33.64 -26.21
C LYS A 127 3.42 33.66 -24.69
N HIS A 128 2.54 32.90 -24.02
CA HIS A 128 2.52 32.87 -22.55
C HIS A 128 3.70 32.07 -22.02
N ALA A 129 4.41 32.60 -21.01
CA ALA A 129 5.63 32.01 -20.46
C ALA A 129 5.47 30.54 -20.00
N ALA A 130 4.30 30.20 -19.44
CA ALA A 130 4.00 28.83 -19.03
C ALA A 130 3.91 27.88 -20.23
N ARG A 131 3.34 28.33 -21.35
CA ARG A 131 3.22 27.55 -22.56
C ARG A 131 4.58 27.35 -23.22
N GLU A 132 5.37 28.42 -23.39
CA GLU A 132 6.73 28.33 -23.88
C GLU A 132 7.62 27.41 -23.05
N TYR A 133 7.46 27.43 -21.71
CA TYR A 133 8.20 26.54 -20.82
C TYR A 133 7.89 25.05 -21.08
N LEU A 134 6.61 24.69 -21.30
CA LEU A 134 6.21 23.32 -21.58
C LEU A 134 6.65 22.87 -22.97
N GLU A 135 6.61 23.77 -23.96
CA GLU A 135 7.13 23.49 -25.32
C GLU A 135 8.64 23.24 -25.33
N LYS A 136 9.42 24.03 -24.58
CA LYS A 136 10.86 23.77 -24.37
C LYS A 136 11.13 22.43 -23.72
N ARG A 137 10.21 21.95 -22.89
CA ARG A 137 10.28 20.62 -22.26
C ARG A 137 9.76 19.49 -23.15
N GLN A 138 9.35 19.79 -24.37
CA GLN A 138 8.81 18.81 -25.33
C GLN A 138 7.58 18.07 -24.79
N ILE A 139 6.75 18.74 -24.00
CA ILE A 139 5.47 18.17 -23.57
C ILE A 139 4.52 18.10 -24.78
N PRO A 140 3.95 16.92 -25.08
CA PRO A 140 3.04 16.77 -26.20
C PRO A 140 1.83 17.72 -26.09
N GLN A 141 1.42 18.35 -27.20
CA GLN A 141 0.32 19.32 -27.23
C GLN A 141 -1.00 18.73 -26.74
N GLU A 142 -1.23 17.45 -26.98
CA GLU A 142 -2.41 16.70 -26.48
C GLU A 142 -2.53 16.74 -24.95
N LYS A 143 -1.43 16.93 -24.23
CA LYS A 143 -1.41 16.99 -22.77
C LYS A 143 -1.64 18.38 -22.20
N LEU A 144 -1.56 19.44 -23.02
CA LEU A 144 -1.70 20.81 -22.56
C LEU A 144 -3.11 21.11 -22.03
N SER A 145 -4.13 20.46 -22.57
CA SER A 145 -5.52 20.56 -22.10
C SER A 145 -5.75 19.99 -20.69
N SER A 146 -4.87 19.12 -20.22
CA SER A 146 -4.92 18.51 -18.89
C SER A 146 -4.05 19.23 -17.86
N LEU A 147 -3.33 20.26 -18.26
CA LEU A 147 -2.48 21.09 -17.41
C LEU A 147 -3.12 22.45 -17.21
N TYR A 148 -3.04 22.94 -15.98
CA TYR A 148 -3.69 24.20 -15.58
C TYR A 148 -2.66 25.19 -15.07
N TYR A 149 -2.93 26.49 -15.26
CA TYR A 149 -2.05 27.58 -14.86
C TYR A 149 -2.65 28.41 -13.72
N THR A 150 -1.80 28.84 -12.83
CA THR A 150 -2.08 29.86 -11.82
C THR A 150 -0.81 30.61 -11.44
N GLU A 151 -0.90 31.95 -11.36
CA GLU A 151 0.22 32.80 -10.92
C GLU A 151 0.56 32.59 -9.44
N ARG A 152 -0.43 32.29 -8.60
CA ARG A 152 -0.32 32.22 -7.15
C ARG A 152 -0.81 30.88 -6.60
N PHE A 153 -0.10 29.83 -6.92
CA PHE A 153 -0.46 28.47 -6.53
C PHE A 153 -0.74 28.31 -5.03
N LYS A 154 0.12 28.88 -4.16
CA LYS A 154 -0.06 28.78 -2.70
C LYS A 154 -1.35 29.44 -2.23
N THR A 155 -1.68 30.61 -2.77
CA THR A 155 -2.92 31.33 -2.44
C THR A 155 -4.13 30.55 -2.91
N TRP A 156 -4.07 30.08 -4.15
CA TRP A 156 -5.16 29.29 -4.74
C TRP A 156 -5.43 28.00 -3.95
N ILE A 157 -4.39 27.22 -3.61
CA ILE A 157 -4.61 25.94 -2.89
C ILE A 157 -5.13 26.17 -1.46
N ASN A 158 -4.77 27.28 -0.83
CA ASN A 158 -5.28 27.62 0.50
C ASN A 158 -6.74 28.08 0.48
N SER A 159 -7.22 28.64 -0.63
CA SER A 159 -8.64 29.00 -0.80
C SER A 159 -9.56 27.78 -1.04
N LYS A 160 -8.98 26.59 -1.31
CA LYS A 160 -9.70 25.35 -1.56
C LYS A 160 -9.74 24.38 -0.35
N LYS A 161 -9.12 24.78 0.75
CA LYS A 161 -9.21 24.08 2.05
C LYS A 161 -10.46 24.48 2.81
#